data_117af0cf1479a52125dd8370c9b6cda3
#
_entry.id   117af0cf1479a52125dd8370c9b6cda3
#
_cell.length_a   1.000
_cell.length_b   1.000
_cell.length_c   1.000
_cell.angle_alpha   90.00
_cell.angle_beta   90.00
_cell.angle_gamma   90.00
#
_symmetry.space_group_name_H-M   'P 1'
#
loop_
_entity.id
_entity.type
_entity.pdbx_description
1 polymer ?
#
loop_
_entity_poly.entity_id
_entity_poly.type
_entity_poly.pdbx_seq_one_letter_code
_entity_poly.pdbx_strand_id
1 'polypeptide(L)'
;MKKIKREDKVMRSTIYISTLLILLVMNLSSQSIKVGDKAPDFKLPYATKDTIVFSGVSLSDLIGKRNIVLAFYPADWSGGCTTEMCTFRDNFSELSKLDAEVLGISGDYVFSHHEWAKHLNLQFKLLSDHKHEVAKLYNSYDENSGYNKRTIFIIDKTGRVAYINWRYDVRNPKHFEELQKALADLK
;
A
#
# COMPACT_ATOMS: atom_id res chain seq x y z
N MET A 1 54.57 -18.60 -22.58
CA MET A 1 53.71 -19.41 -21.69
C MET A 1 53.24 -18.70 -20.41
N LYS A 2 54.03 -17.84 -19.73
CA LYS A 2 53.58 -17.14 -18.49
C LYS A 2 52.48 -16.05 -18.71
N LYS A 3 52.46 -15.39 -19.87
CA LYS A 3 51.50 -14.30 -20.17
C LYS A 3 50.08 -14.82 -20.35
N ILE A 4 49.87 -15.94 -21.06
CA ILE A 4 48.57 -16.58 -21.33
C ILE A 4 47.92 -17.06 -20.03
N LYS A 5 48.67 -17.65 -19.09
CA LYS A 5 48.13 -18.09 -17.79
C LYS A 5 47.65 -16.93 -16.89
N ARG A 6 48.23 -15.73 -17.09
CA ARG A 6 47.82 -14.55 -16.30
C ARG A 6 46.51 -13.94 -16.81
N GLU A 7 46.30 -13.93 -18.11
CA GLU A 7 45.07 -13.44 -18.75
C GLU A 7 43.87 -14.36 -18.44
N ASP A 8 44.05 -15.69 -18.48
CA ASP A 8 43.03 -16.66 -18.08
C ASP A 8 42.64 -16.53 -16.61
N LYS A 9 43.55 -16.21 -15.71
CA LYS A 9 43.29 -16.03 -14.29
C LYS A 9 42.48 -14.74 -14.03
N VAL A 10 42.80 -13.66 -14.74
CA VAL A 10 42.07 -12.38 -14.66
C VAL A 10 40.68 -12.53 -15.23
N MET A 11 40.54 -13.17 -16.39
CA MET A 11 39.22 -13.40 -17.03
C MET A 11 38.31 -14.26 -16.16
N ARG A 12 38.84 -15.33 -15.56
CA ARG A 12 38.05 -16.17 -14.60
C ARG A 12 37.65 -15.39 -13.36
N SER A 13 38.53 -14.56 -12.79
CA SER A 13 38.20 -13.71 -11.64
C SER A 13 37.10 -12.71 -11.96
N THR A 14 37.13 -12.09 -13.15
CA THR A 14 36.11 -11.14 -13.60
C THR A 14 34.76 -11.82 -13.81
N ILE A 15 34.75 -13.05 -14.36
CA ILE A 15 33.53 -13.84 -14.53
C ILE A 15 32.92 -14.21 -13.16
N TYR A 16 33.73 -14.63 -12.17
CA TYR A 16 33.22 -14.94 -10.82
C TYR A 16 32.66 -13.72 -10.10
N ILE A 17 33.29 -12.54 -10.26
CA ILE A 17 32.79 -11.28 -9.66
C ILE A 17 31.48 -10.87 -10.32
N SER A 18 31.35 -10.97 -11.65
CA SER A 18 30.12 -10.62 -12.35
C SER A 18 28.98 -11.60 -12.03
N THR A 19 29.24 -12.91 -11.92
CA THR A 19 28.22 -13.89 -11.51
C THR A 19 27.83 -13.73 -10.05
N LEU A 20 28.76 -13.37 -9.15
CA LEU A 20 28.43 -13.09 -7.75
C LEU A 20 27.58 -11.81 -7.62
N LEU A 21 27.87 -10.78 -8.42
CA LEU A 21 27.08 -9.54 -8.46
C LEU A 21 25.67 -9.78 -9.01
N ILE A 22 25.52 -10.61 -10.05
CA ILE A 22 24.23 -11.01 -10.62
C ILE A 22 23.42 -11.82 -9.62
N LEU A 23 24.04 -12.75 -8.88
CA LEU A 23 23.37 -13.51 -7.82
C LEU A 23 22.94 -12.63 -6.64
N LEU A 24 23.71 -11.58 -6.31
CA LEU A 24 23.34 -10.62 -5.27
C LEU A 24 22.12 -9.76 -5.66
N VAL A 25 22.02 -9.41 -6.95
CA VAL A 25 20.88 -8.63 -7.48
C VAL A 25 19.62 -9.49 -7.60
N MET A 26 19.74 -10.79 -7.90
CA MET A 26 18.60 -11.70 -8.00
C MET A 26 17.95 -12.06 -6.65
N ASN A 27 18.61 -11.80 -5.51
CA ASN A 27 18.03 -11.96 -4.18
C ASN A 27 17.19 -10.75 -3.71
N LEU A 28 16.92 -9.77 -4.57
CA LEU A 28 15.88 -8.76 -4.35
C LEU A 28 14.48 -9.35 -4.66
N SER A 29 14.28 -10.61 -4.28
CA SER A 29 12.97 -11.25 -4.29
C SER A 29 12.04 -10.42 -3.44
N SER A 30 10.88 -10.08 -3.97
CA SER A 30 9.74 -9.46 -3.29
C SER A 30 9.58 -10.00 -1.85
N GLN A 31 10.33 -9.41 -0.92
CA GLN A 31 10.20 -9.75 0.48
C GLN A 31 8.82 -9.25 0.93
N SER A 32 7.96 -10.16 1.33
CA SER A 32 6.63 -9.80 1.84
C SER A 32 6.77 -8.80 2.99
N ILE A 33 6.09 -7.68 2.89
CA ILE A 33 6.06 -6.64 3.93
C ILE A 33 5.59 -7.25 5.25
N LYS A 34 6.25 -6.88 6.36
CA LYS A 34 5.95 -7.37 7.70
C LYS A 34 5.72 -6.21 8.65
N VAL A 35 5.05 -6.48 9.76
CA VAL A 35 4.97 -5.55 10.88
C VAL A 35 6.38 -5.22 11.38
N GLY A 36 6.66 -3.94 11.57
CA GLY A 36 7.96 -3.38 11.92
C GLY A 36 8.79 -2.90 10.75
N ASP A 37 8.51 -3.32 9.51
CA ASP A 37 9.23 -2.84 8.32
C ASP A 37 8.92 -1.37 8.07
N LYS A 38 9.86 -0.67 7.41
CA LYS A 38 9.58 0.65 6.86
C LYS A 38 8.59 0.50 5.71
N ALA A 39 7.49 1.24 5.76
CA ALA A 39 6.49 1.24 4.69
C ALA A 39 7.11 1.78 3.39
N PRO A 40 6.95 1.09 2.26
CA PRO A 40 7.38 1.60 0.97
C PRO A 40 6.69 2.93 0.64
N ASP A 41 7.49 3.93 0.23
CA ASP A 41 6.91 5.22 -0.18
C ASP A 41 6.25 5.10 -1.55
N PHE A 42 5.25 5.94 -1.77
CA PHE A 42 4.55 6.06 -3.04
C PHE A 42 4.02 7.47 -3.23
N LYS A 43 3.67 7.81 -4.46
CA LYS A 43 2.93 9.03 -4.79
C LYS A 43 1.82 8.71 -5.77
N LEU A 44 0.57 8.97 -5.39
CA LEU A 44 -0.61 8.68 -6.20
C LEU A 44 -1.52 9.90 -6.31
N PRO A 45 -2.13 10.15 -7.49
CA PRO A 45 -3.24 11.06 -7.62
C PRO A 45 -4.42 10.56 -6.79
N TYR A 46 -5.25 11.48 -6.32
CA TYR A 46 -6.40 11.13 -5.50
C TYR A 46 -7.62 12.00 -5.79
N ALA A 47 -8.76 11.51 -5.36
CA ALA A 47 -9.99 12.28 -5.28
C ALA A 47 -10.57 12.25 -3.88
N THR A 48 -11.32 13.30 -3.55
CA THR A 48 -12.27 13.38 -2.46
C THR A 48 -13.65 13.66 -3.04
N LYS A 49 -14.67 13.75 -2.21
CA LYS A 49 -16.01 14.17 -2.66
C LYS A 49 -16.05 15.60 -3.23
N ASP A 50 -15.05 16.42 -2.90
CA ASP A 50 -15.04 17.85 -3.23
C ASP A 50 -14.06 18.20 -4.36
N THR A 51 -13.02 17.37 -4.60
CA THR A 51 -11.96 17.71 -5.55
C THR A 51 -11.19 16.51 -6.08
N ILE A 52 -10.54 16.70 -7.23
CA ILE A 52 -9.55 15.78 -7.81
C ILE A 52 -8.19 16.47 -7.76
N VAL A 53 -7.16 15.74 -7.28
CA VAL A 53 -5.78 16.22 -7.17
C VAL A 53 -4.84 15.33 -7.98
N PHE A 54 -4.51 15.77 -9.18
CA PHE A 54 -3.65 15.03 -10.11
C PHE A 54 -2.18 15.00 -9.67
N SER A 55 -1.71 16.03 -8.97
CA SER A 55 -0.35 16.07 -8.42
C SER A 55 -0.11 15.02 -7.35
N GLY A 56 -1.20 14.49 -6.78
CA GLY A 56 -1.20 13.40 -5.84
C GLY A 56 -0.74 13.75 -4.43
N VAL A 57 -0.66 12.71 -3.61
CA VAL A 57 -0.11 12.72 -2.26
C VAL A 57 0.93 11.61 -2.14
N SER A 58 2.05 11.88 -1.48
CA SER A 58 3.05 10.87 -1.13
C SER A 58 2.79 10.35 0.29
N LEU A 59 3.10 9.08 0.55
CA LEU A 59 3.06 8.55 1.91
C LEU A 59 4.00 9.35 2.83
N SER A 60 5.20 9.68 2.34
CA SER A 60 6.20 10.50 3.05
C SER A 60 5.69 11.87 3.47
N ASP A 61 4.76 12.48 2.72
CA ASP A 61 4.15 13.76 3.08
C ASP A 61 3.21 13.66 4.30
N LEU A 62 2.75 12.46 4.63
CA LEU A 62 1.79 12.17 5.71
C LEU A 62 2.47 11.66 6.98
N ILE A 63 3.66 11.04 6.85
CA ILE A 63 4.45 10.54 7.98
C ILE A 63 4.76 11.67 8.97
N GLY A 64 4.70 11.37 10.27
CA GLY A 64 4.89 12.33 11.35
C GLY A 64 3.64 13.12 11.75
N LYS A 65 2.58 13.10 10.93
CA LYS A 65 1.34 13.85 11.19
C LYS A 65 0.30 12.99 11.91
N ARG A 66 -0.04 11.86 11.31
CA ARG A 66 -1.05 10.91 11.83
C ARG A 66 -0.62 9.47 11.54
N ASN A 67 -1.27 8.51 12.19
CA ASN A 67 -1.22 7.12 11.76
C ASN A 67 -2.04 6.98 10.45
N ILE A 68 -1.56 6.19 9.50
CA ILE A 68 -2.18 6.06 8.18
C ILE A 68 -2.79 4.67 8.04
N VAL A 69 -4.07 4.60 7.73
CA VAL A 69 -4.75 3.36 7.33
C VAL A 69 -4.76 3.29 5.81
N LEU A 70 -3.97 2.38 5.24
CA LEU A 70 -4.01 2.07 3.80
C LEU A 70 -5.02 0.94 3.59
N ALA A 71 -6.13 1.23 2.94
CA ALA A 71 -7.18 0.28 2.61
C ALA A 71 -7.14 -0.03 1.10
N PHE A 72 -6.47 -1.13 0.74
CA PHE A 72 -6.51 -1.64 -0.63
C PHE A 72 -7.83 -2.37 -0.87
N TYR A 73 -8.51 -2.04 -1.96
CA TYR A 73 -9.78 -2.65 -2.33
C TYR A 73 -9.87 -2.91 -3.85
N PRO A 74 -10.72 -3.88 -4.28
CA PRO A 74 -10.81 -4.28 -5.68
C PRO A 74 -11.25 -3.20 -6.65
N ALA A 75 -12.42 -2.59 -6.43
CA ALA A 75 -13.00 -1.65 -7.39
C ALA A 75 -14.11 -0.78 -6.77
N ASP A 76 -14.23 0.45 -7.24
CA ASP A 76 -15.36 1.34 -6.96
C ASP A 76 -16.69 0.67 -7.36
N TRP A 77 -17.79 1.14 -6.78
CA TRP A 77 -19.17 0.73 -7.09
C TRP A 77 -19.50 -0.74 -6.83
N SER A 78 -18.53 -1.59 -6.43
CA SER A 78 -18.80 -2.98 -6.07
C SER A 78 -19.42 -3.08 -4.67
N GLY A 79 -20.34 -4.03 -4.45
CA GLY A 79 -21.10 -4.13 -3.21
C GLY A 79 -20.22 -4.27 -1.96
N GLY A 80 -19.21 -5.15 -1.99
CA GLY A 80 -18.29 -5.34 -0.87
C GLY A 80 -17.40 -4.13 -0.60
N CYS A 81 -16.94 -3.43 -1.63
CA CYS A 81 -16.14 -2.22 -1.47
C CYS A 81 -17.00 -1.05 -0.96
N THR A 82 -18.25 -0.97 -1.40
CA THR A 82 -19.21 0.01 -0.86
C THR A 82 -19.42 -0.21 0.64
N THR A 83 -19.62 -1.46 1.08
CA THR A 83 -19.73 -1.79 2.51
C THR A 83 -18.46 -1.36 3.27
N GLU A 84 -17.26 -1.62 2.74
CA GLU A 84 -16.00 -1.23 3.38
C GLU A 84 -15.86 0.28 3.54
N MET A 85 -16.05 1.02 2.45
CA MET A 85 -15.92 2.49 2.49
C MET A 85 -16.98 3.13 3.36
N CYS A 86 -18.21 2.59 3.37
CA CYS A 86 -19.25 3.04 4.28
C CYS A 86 -18.89 2.75 5.75
N THR A 87 -18.26 1.60 6.05
CA THR A 87 -17.77 1.31 7.40
C THR A 87 -16.75 2.34 7.86
N PHE A 88 -15.76 2.68 7.02
CA PHE A 88 -14.80 3.74 7.33
C PHE A 88 -15.46 5.12 7.47
N ARG A 89 -16.41 5.46 6.60
CA ARG A 89 -17.17 6.70 6.66
C ARG A 89 -17.94 6.83 7.97
N ASP A 90 -18.70 5.80 8.32
CA ASP A 90 -19.60 5.82 9.48
C ASP A 90 -18.81 5.86 10.81
N ASN A 91 -17.57 5.35 10.80
CA ASN A 91 -16.66 5.38 11.94
C ASN A 91 -15.57 6.45 11.82
N PHE A 92 -15.68 7.41 10.89
CA PHE A 92 -14.64 8.39 10.62
C PHE A 92 -14.26 9.22 11.85
N SER A 93 -15.26 9.64 12.65
CA SER A 93 -15.02 10.39 13.88
C SER A 93 -14.18 9.59 14.89
N GLU A 94 -14.48 8.31 15.07
CA GLU A 94 -13.74 7.44 16.00
C GLU A 94 -12.30 7.21 15.51
N LEU A 95 -12.11 6.95 14.22
CA LEU A 95 -10.78 6.81 13.64
C LEU A 95 -9.97 8.11 13.78
N SER A 96 -10.60 9.27 13.61
CA SER A 96 -9.97 10.57 13.82
C SER A 96 -9.55 10.79 15.28
N LYS A 97 -10.34 10.33 16.26
CA LYS A 97 -9.97 10.35 17.70
C LYS A 97 -8.79 9.42 18.01
N LEU A 98 -8.60 8.38 17.21
CA LEU A 98 -7.43 7.48 17.24
C LEU A 98 -6.24 8.04 16.44
N ASP A 99 -6.32 9.30 16.02
CA ASP A 99 -5.29 10.00 15.24
C ASP A 99 -4.93 9.27 13.93
N ALA A 100 -5.94 8.72 13.28
CA ALA A 100 -5.81 8.00 12.02
C ALA A 100 -6.32 8.81 10.83
N GLU A 101 -5.61 8.69 9.70
CA GLU A 101 -6.06 9.13 8.37
C GLU A 101 -6.27 7.90 7.48
N VAL A 102 -7.45 7.78 6.88
CA VAL A 102 -7.80 6.67 5.98
C VAL A 102 -7.49 7.06 4.55
N LEU A 103 -6.84 6.17 3.81
CA LEU A 103 -6.58 6.26 2.39
C LEU A 103 -7.09 4.98 1.71
N GLY A 104 -8.16 5.09 0.92
CA GLY A 104 -8.62 4.00 0.06
C GLY A 104 -7.76 3.93 -1.20
N ILE A 105 -7.36 2.73 -1.65
CA ILE A 105 -6.48 2.56 -2.81
C ILE A 105 -7.04 1.47 -3.73
N SER A 106 -7.36 1.83 -4.96
CA SER A 106 -7.74 0.88 -6.02
C SER A 106 -7.14 1.24 -7.37
N GLY A 107 -7.33 0.38 -8.36
CA GLY A 107 -6.93 0.63 -9.75
C GLY A 107 -7.87 1.55 -10.53
N ASP A 108 -8.95 2.02 -9.93
CA ASP A 108 -9.90 2.91 -10.60
C ASP A 108 -9.29 4.31 -10.85
N TYR A 109 -9.83 5.01 -11.84
CA TYR A 109 -9.42 6.38 -12.14
C TYR A 109 -9.97 7.38 -11.13
N VAL A 110 -9.24 8.47 -10.93
CA VAL A 110 -9.64 9.58 -10.03
C VAL A 110 -11.03 10.14 -10.31
N PHE A 111 -11.52 10.06 -11.54
CA PHE A 111 -12.87 10.47 -11.91
C PHE A 111 -13.94 9.56 -11.33
N SER A 112 -13.72 8.23 -11.35
CA SER A 112 -14.59 7.26 -10.68
C SER A 112 -14.56 7.50 -9.17
N HIS A 113 -13.37 7.61 -8.57
CA HIS A 113 -13.19 7.92 -7.16
C HIS A 113 -13.95 9.18 -6.72
N HIS A 114 -13.88 10.24 -7.54
CA HIS A 114 -14.56 11.51 -7.22
C HIS A 114 -16.08 11.34 -7.15
N GLU A 115 -16.67 10.77 -8.20
CA GLU A 115 -18.13 10.59 -8.23
C GLU A 115 -18.60 9.57 -7.18
N TRP A 116 -17.81 8.53 -6.95
CA TRP A 116 -18.14 7.56 -5.91
C TRP A 116 -17.99 8.14 -4.50
N ALA A 117 -16.94 8.92 -4.23
CA ALA A 117 -16.76 9.61 -2.95
C ALA A 117 -17.91 10.61 -2.69
N LYS A 118 -18.40 11.31 -3.72
CA LYS A 118 -19.61 12.16 -3.63
C LYS A 118 -20.85 11.35 -3.31
N HIS A 119 -21.08 10.27 -4.07
CA HIS A 119 -22.23 9.40 -3.90
C HIS A 119 -22.33 8.83 -2.48
N LEU A 120 -21.20 8.37 -1.94
CA LEU A 120 -21.11 7.80 -0.60
C LEU A 120 -20.89 8.85 0.51
N ASN A 121 -20.68 10.12 0.17
CA ASN A 121 -20.32 11.21 1.09
C ASN A 121 -19.08 10.86 1.95
N LEU A 122 -18.00 10.38 1.33
CA LEU A 122 -16.76 10.00 2.02
C LEU A 122 -15.99 11.23 2.51
N GLN A 123 -15.40 11.16 3.71
CA GLN A 123 -14.62 12.22 4.32
C GLN A 123 -13.10 12.03 4.14
N PHE A 124 -12.67 11.00 3.43
CA PHE A 124 -11.27 10.62 3.23
C PHE A 124 -10.92 10.52 1.74
N LYS A 125 -9.64 10.36 1.46
CA LYS A 125 -9.10 10.31 0.11
C LYS A 125 -9.22 8.91 -0.50
N LEU A 126 -9.56 8.85 -1.78
CA LEU A 126 -9.43 7.66 -2.62
C LEU A 126 -8.28 7.88 -3.62
N LEU A 127 -7.27 7.03 -3.55
CA LEU A 127 -6.04 7.10 -4.33
C LEU A 127 -6.12 6.18 -5.54
N SER A 128 -5.77 6.72 -6.71
CA SER A 128 -5.81 5.99 -7.98
C SER A 128 -4.46 5.36 -8.30
N ASP A 129 -4.35 4.06 -8.09
CA ASP A 129 -3.21 3.23 -8.48
C ASP A 129 -3.52 2.48 -9.78
N HIS A 130 -3.81 3.22 -10.84
CA HIS A 130 -4.31 2.68 -12.10
C HIS A 130 -3.43 1.58 -12.73
N LYS A 131 -2.13 1.61 -12.50
CA LYS A 131 -1.18 0.59 -12.95
C LYS A 131 -0.93 -0.52 -11.94
N HIS A 132 -1.57 -0.45 -10.78
CA HIS A 132 -1.37 -1.37 -9.65
C HIS A 132 0.10 -1.46 -9.17
N GLU A 133 0.90 -0.40 -9.40
CA GLU A 133 2.31 -0.37 -9.00
C GLU A 133 2.45 -0.38 -7.48
N VAL A 134 1.63 0.41 -6.79
CA VAL A 134 1.62 0.46 -5.32
C VAL A 134 1.00 -0.80 -4.73
N ALA A 135 -0.09 -1.32 -5.32
CA ALA A 135 -0.68 -2.57 -4.89
C ALA A 135 0.30 -3.75 -5.01
N LYS A 136 1.11 -3.80 -6.08
CA LYS A 136 2.19 -4.79 -6.24
C LYS A 136 3.29 -4.61 -5.21
N LEU A 137 3.70 -3.37 -4.96
CA LEU A 137 4.71 -3.00 -3.96
C LEU A 137 4.30 -3.45 -2.55
N TYR A 138 3.00 -3.37 -2.24
CA TYR A 138 2.42 -3.79 -0.96
C TYR A 138 1.90 -5.24 -0.95
N ASN A 139 2.18 -6.05 -1.98
CA ASN A 139 1.67 -7.43 -2.14
C ASN A 139 0.14 -7.53 -2.09
N SER A 140 -0.55 -6.44 -2.39
CA SER A 140 -2.00 -6.31 -2.38
C SER A 140 -2.63 -6.45 -3.77
N TYR A 141 -1.86 -6.81 -4.79
CA TYR A 141 -2.35 -7.10 -6.13
C TYR A 141 -2.57 -8.60 -6.33
N ASP A 142 -3.60 -8.96 -7.08
CA ASP A 142 -3.89 -10.33 -7.50
C ASP A 142 -3.77 -10.44 -9.02
N GLU A 143 -2.70 -11.06 -9.48
CA GLU A 143 -2.42 -11.26 -10.91
C GLU A 143 -3.49 -12.08 -11.64
N ASN A 144 -4.22 -12.95 -10.92
CA ASN A 144 -5.24 -13.80 -11.54
C ASN A 144 -6.52 -13.01 -11.84
N SER A 145 -6.93 -12.15 -10.94
CA SER A 145 -8.15 -11.35 -11.10
C SER A 145 -7.90 -10.00 -11.77
N GLY A 146 -6.66 -9.48 -11.73
CA GLY A 146 -6.33 -8.14 -12.21
C GLY A 146 -6.78 -7.01 -11.27
N TYR A 147 -7.20 -7.33 -10.05
CA TYR A 147 -7.67 -6.38 -9.04
C TYR A 147 -6.78 -6.34 -7.81
N ASN A 148 -6.93 -5.29 -7.01
CA ASN A 148 -6.36 -5.31 -5.68
C ASN A 148 -7.07 -6.34 -4.79
N LYS A 149 -6.29 -7.00 -3.95
CA LYS A 149 -6.81 -7.76 -2.81
C LYS A 149 -7.39 -6.78 -1.79
N ARG A 150 -8.31 -7.25 -0.96
CA ARG A 150 -8.78 -6.46 0.18
C ARG A 150 -7.81 -6.63 1.34
N THR A 151 -6.91 -5.67 1.47
CA THR A 151 -5.80 -5.68 2.42
C THR A 151 -5.74 -4.37 3.19
N ILE A 152 -5.57 -4.43 4.50
CA ILE A 152 -5.42 -3.25 5.35
C ILE A 152 -4.01 -3.21 5.93
N PHE A 153 -3.38 -2.04 5.88
CA PHE A 153 -2.16 -1.73 6.62
C PHE A 153 -2.42 -0.54 7.53
N ILE A 154 -1.79 -0.55 8.71
CA ILE A 154 -1.62 0.67 9.51
C ILE A 154 -0.13 1.02 9.46
N ILE A 155 0.16 2.25 9.07
CA ILE A 155 1.49 2.83 9.10
C ILE A 155 1.52 3.83 10.26
N ASP A 156 2.44 3.66 11.18
CA ASP A 156 2.60 4.56 12.31
C ASP A 156 3.24 5.90 11.92
N LYS A 157 3.27 6.84 12.84
CA LYS A 157 3.88 8.18 12.62
C LYS A 157 5.37 8.13 12.30
N THR A 158 6.06 7.03 12.58
CA THR A 158 7.48 6.86 12.22
C THR A 158 7.68 6.30 10.82
N GLY A 159 6.57 5.98 10.11
CA GLY A 159 6.58 5.40 8.79
C GLY A 159 6.80 3.89 8.78
N ARG A 160 6.55 3.21 9.90
CA ARG A 160 6.63 1.76 9.98
C ARG A 160 5.27 1.11 9.91
N VAL A 161 5.23 -0.09 9.37
CA VAL A 161 4.03 -0.94 9.35
C VAL A 161 3.75 -1.42 10.78
N ALA A 162 2.65 -0.98 11.35
CA ALA A 162 2.23 -1.34 12.71
C ALA A 162 1.22 -2.50 12.73
N TYR A 163 0.44 -2.65 11.66
CA TYR A 163 -0.58 -3.69 11.55
C TYR A 163 -0.78 -4.09 10.09
N ILE A 164 -1.12 -5.36 9.86
CA ILE A 164 -1.50 -5.88 8.53
C ILE A 164 -2.67 -6.84 8.69
N ASN A 165 -3.72 -6.65 7.89
CA ASN A 165 -4.74 -7.66 7.64
C ASN A 165 -4.72 -8.02 6.15
N TRP A 166 -4.17 -9.19 5.80
CA TRP A 166 -4.01 -9.66 4.43
C TRP A 166 -5.31 -10.09 3.74
N ARG A 167 -6.38 -10.30 4.51
CA ARG A 167 -7.68 -10.78 4.02
C ARG A 167 -8.81 -10.11 4.80
N TYR A 168 -8.88 -8.78 4.69
CA TYR A 168 -9.91 -8.03 5.37
C TYR A 168 -11.29 -8.42 4.83
N ASP A 169 -12.17 -8.96 5.68
CA ASP A 169 -13.56 -9.31 5.33
C ASP A 169 -14.50 -8.28 5.96
N VAL A 170 -15.15 -7.51 5.11
CA VAL A 170 -16.11 -6.46 5.51
C VAL A 170 -17.35 -6.98 6.24
N ARG A 171 -17.61 -8.30 6.11
CA ARG A 171 -18.74 -8.97 6.80
C ARG A 171 -18.36 -9.46 8.19
N ASN A 172 -17.07 -9.45 8.52
CA ASN A 172 -16.57 -9.84 9.83
C ASN A 172 -16.27 -8.58 10.66
N PRO A 173 -17.14 -8.20 11.62
CA PRO A 173 -16.95 -7.00 12.42
C PRO A 173 -15.66 -7.02 13.25
N LYS A 174 -15.15 -8.21 13.60
CA LYS A 174 -13.90 -8.36 14.35
C LYS A 174 -12.70 -7.76 13.61
N HIS A 175 -12.68 -7.80 12.27
CA HIS A 175 -11.57 -7.23 11.51
C HIS A 175 -11.50 -5.70 11.68
N PHE A 176 -12.66 -5.04 11.79
CA PHE A 176 -12.68 -3.59 12.06
C PHE A 176 -12.35 -3.29 13.54
N GLU A 177 -12.81 -4.10 14.47
CA GLU A 177 -12.45 -4.00 15.90
C GLU A 177 -10.94 -4.19 16.11
N GLU A 178 -10.32 -5.16 15.43
CA GLU A 178 -8.86 -5.39 15.46
C GLU A 178 -8.08 -4.19 14.92
N LEU A 179 -8.55 -3.56 13.82
CA LEU A 179 -7.97 -2.34 13.28
C LEU A 179 -8.05 -1.18 14.30
N GLN A 180 -9.23 -0.98 14.91
CA GLN A 180 -9.41 0.07 15.93
C GLN A 180 -8.50 -0.17 17.14
N LYS A 181 -8.39 -1.41 17.60
CA LYS A 181 -7.48 -1.78 18.69
C LYS A 181 -6.04 -1.51 18.31
N ALA A 182 -5.58 -1.93 17.12
CA ALA A 182 -4.22 -1.67 16.67
C ALA A 182 -3.89 -0.17 16.61
N LEU A 183 -4.84 0.68 16.20
CA LEU A 183 -4.69 2.14 16.24
C LEU A 183 -4.64 2.69 17.67
N ALA A 184 -5.44 2.13 18.59
CA ALA A 184 -5.44 2.54 19.99
C ALA A 184 -4.12 2.24 20.69
N ASP A 185 -3.48 1.13 20.34
CA ASP A 185 -2.18 0.69 20.86
C ASP A 185 -1.00 1.58 20.38
N LEU A 186 -1.22 2.48 19.38
CA LEU A 186 -0.22 3.41 18.85
C LEU A 186 -0.28 4.83 19.47
N LYS A 187 -1.14 5.06 20.43
CA LYS A 187 -1.28 6.37 21.12
C LYS A 187 -0.21 6.62 22.14
#